data_8973e31ad9a74d2e899a0e6bdb8152c2
#
_entry.id   8973e31ad9a74d2e899a0e6bdb8152c2
#
_cell.length_a   1.000
_cell.length_b   1.000
_cell.length_c   1.000
_cell.angle_alpha   90.00
_cell.angle_beta   90.00
_cell.angle_gamma   90.00
#
_symmetry.space_group_name_H-M   'P 1'
#
loop_
_entity.id
_entity.type
_entity.pdbx_description
1 polymer ?
#
loop_
_entity_poly.entity_id
_entity_poly.type
_entity_poly.pdbx_seq_one_letter_code
_entity_poly.pdbx_strand_id
1 'polypeptide(L)'
;MNVASRLESLTKKYGVKILCSKEILDKLAEKSLFYSIRYLGKVVVKGKSKPTTIYEIVDGEEFSIKEIKIKNRLQLEEAIKLFEKNQIQESIKILDELYKNYPHDKAIQLFIQKNIVKRTS
;
A
#
# COMPACT_ATOMS: atom_id res chain seq x y z
N MET A 1 -20.37 7.18 -10.20
CA MET A 1 -19.38 6.17 -9.85
C MET A 1 -18.99 6.30 -8.39
N ASN A 2 -18.88 5.19 -7.70
CA ASN A 2 -18.58 5.20 -6.28
C ASN A 2 -17.12 4.82 -6.01
N VAL A 3 -16.72 4.96 -4.74
CA VAL A 3 -15.35 4.70 -4.31
C VAL A 3 -14.97 3.22 -4.50
N ALA A 4 -15.92 2.31 -4.31
CA ALA A 4 -15.66 0.87 -4.42
C ALA A 4 -15.18 0.49 -5.81
N SER A 5 -15.78 1.04 -6.87
CA SER A 5 -15.36 0.78 -8.26
C SER A 5 -13.94 1.27 -8.50
N ARG A 6 -13.59 2.41 -7.91
CA ARG A 6 -12.25 2.97 -8.05
C ARG A 6 -11.20 2.13 -7.35
N LEU A 7 -11.54 1.61 -6.16
CA LEU A 7 -10.64 0.74 -5.42
C LEU A 7 -10.41 -0.58 -6.16
N GLU A 8 -11.45 -1.09 -6.82
CA GLU A 8 -11.31 -2.30 -7.62
C GLU A 8 -10.28 -2.11 -8.74
N SER A 9 -10.32 -0.97 -9.42
CA SER A 9 -9.34 -0.66 -10.45
C SER A 9 -7.93 -0.56 -9.87
N LEU A 10 -7.80 -0.01 -8.66
CA LEU A 10 -6.51 0.12 -8.00
C LEU A 10 -5.91 -1.23 -7.60
N THR A 11 -6.74 -2.25 -7.31
CA THR A 11 -6.21 -3.58 -6.99
C THR A 11 -5.34 -4.12 -8.11
N LYS A 12 -5.75 -3.88 -9.34
CA LYS A 12 -4.98 -4.32 -10.51
C LYS A 12 -3.66 -3.57 -10.62
N LYS A 13 -3.67 -2.26 -10.37
CA LYS A 13 -2.45 -1.46 -10.43
C LYS A 13 -1.44 -1.86 -9.38
N TYR A 14 -1.89 -2.11 -8.14
CA TYR A 14 -1.02 -2.49 -7.05
C TYR A 14 -0.64 -3.97 -7.08
N GLY A 15 -1.31 -4.76 -7.93
CA GLY A 15 -1.03 -6.19 -8.00
C GLY A 15 -1.41 -6.90 -6.72
N VAL A 16 -2.47 -6.45 -6.05
CA VAL A 16 -2.96 -7.03 -4.80
C VAL A 16 -4.33 -7.65 -5.04
N LYS A 17 -4.71 -8.59 -4.19
CA LYS A 17 -6.00 -9.28 -4.33
C LYS A 17 -7.14 -8.54 -3.68
N ILE A 18 -6.89 -7.96 -2.51
CA ILE A 18 -7.92 -7.24 -1.76
C ILE A 18 -7.36 -5.91 -1.28
N LEU A 19 -8.08 -4.85 -1.62
CA LEU A 19 -7.73 -3.49 -1.24
C LEU A 19 -8.93 -2.89 -0.52
N CYS A 20 -8.69 -2.19 0.59
CA CYS A 20 -9.78 -1.51 1.28
C CYS A 20 -9.35 -0.13 1.75
N SER A 21 -10.34 0.75 1.92
CA SER A 21 -10.12 2.07 2.47
C SER A 21 -10.11 2.01 3.99
N LYS A 22 -9.55 3.05 4.62
CA LYS A 22 -9.58 3.16 6.07
C LYS A 22 -11.02 3.17 6.60
N GLU A 23 -11.92 3.84 5.88
CA GLU A 23 -13.33 3.91 6.28
C GLU A 23 -13.95 2.52 6.39
N ILE A 24 -13.69 1.67 5.40
CA ILE A 24 -14.20 0.30 5.41
C ILE A 24 -13.53 -0.50 6.52
N LEU A 25 -12.22 -0.33 6.69
CA LEU A 25 -11.47 -1.04 7.71
C LEU A 25 -11.99 -0.69 9.11
N ASP A 26 -12.30 0.58 9.36
CA ASP A 26 -12.83 1.03 10.64
C ASP A 26 -14.20 0.42 10.93
N LYS A 27 -15.03 0.25 9.90
CA LYS A 27 -16.33 -0.41 10.04
C LYS A 27 -16.21 -1.89 10.36
N LEU A 28 -15.08 -2.49 9.99
CA LEU A 28 -14.81 -3.90 10.26
C LEU A 28 -13.81 -4.06 11.42
N ALA A 29 -13.75 -3.05 12.31
CA ALA A 29 -12.71 -2.96 13.33
C ALA A 29 -12.55 -4.23 14.15
N GLU A 30 -13.66 -4.86 14.57
CA GLU A 30 -13.60 -6.10 15.33
C GLU A 30 -13.08 -7.25 14.50
N LYS A 31 -13.50 -7.32 13.24
CA LYS A 31 -13.08 -8.37 12.31
C LYS A 31 -11.68 -8.16 11.79
N SER A 32 -11.21 -6.90 11.72
CA SER A 32 -9.89 -6.60 11.21
C SER A 32 -8.78 -7.18 12.08
N LEU A 33 -9.07 -7.52 13.33
CA LEU A 33 -8.10 -8.17 14.21
C LEU A 33 -7.72 -9.57 13.70
N PHE A 34 -8.55 -10.17 12.88
CA PHE A 34 -8.31 -11.50 12.33
C PHE A 34 -7.64 -11.47 10.97
N TYR A 35 -7.41 -10.28 10.43
CA TYR A 35 -6.80 -10.14 9.11
C TYR A 35 -5.43 -9.50 9.20
N SER A 36 -4.52 -9.95 8.33
CA SER A 36 -3.22 -9.31 8.17
C SER A 36 -3.39 -8.18 7.17
N ILE A 37 -3.07 -6.96 7.56
CA ILE A 37 -3.21 -5.80 6.70
C ILE A 37 -1.85 -5.14 6.47
N ARG A 38 -1.72 -4.49 5.31
CA ARG A 38 -0.50 -3.79 4.94
C ARG A 38 -0.86 -2.38 4.48
N TYR A 39 -0.26 -1.37 5.10
CA TYR A 39 -0.50 0.03 4.77
C TYR A 39 0.12 0.35 3.41
N LEU A 40 -0.66 0.93 2.51
CA LEU A 40 -0.17 1.28 1.17
C LEU A 40 -0.14 2.78 0.90
N GLY A 41 -0.50 3.60 1.88
CA GLY A 41 -0.44 5.03 1.75
C GLY A 41 -1.78 5.65 1.43
N LYS A 42 -1.73 6.81 0.77
CA LYS A 42 -2.94 7.57 0.43
C LYS A 42 -3.04 7.75 -1.06
N VAL A 43 -4.26 7.70 -1.57
CA VAL A 43 -4.54 7.93 -2.98
C VAL A 43 -5.68 8.91 -3.12
N VAL A 44 -5.66 9.70 -4.20
CA VAL A 44 -6.77 10.58 -4.53
C VAL A 44 -7.71 9.81 -5.44
N VAL A 45 -8.90 9.54 -4.92
CA VAL A 45 -9.92 8.84 -5.69
C VAL A 45 -10.76 9.88 -6.42
N LYS A 46 -10.93 9.70 -7.73
CA LYS A 46 -11.71 10.63 -8.54
C LYS A 46 -13.13 10.76 -7.98
N GLY A 47 -13.56 12.00 -7.78
CA GLY A 47 -14.85 12.29 -7.18
C GLY A 47 -14.77 12.62 -5.69
N LYS A 48 -13.60 12.46 -5.08
CA LYS A 48 -13.37 12.86 -3.69
C LYS A 48 -12.36 13.99 -3.63
N SER A 49 -12.58 14.92 -2.72
CA SER A 49 -11.71 16.09 -2.55
C SER A 49 -10.50 15.81 -1.67
N LYS A 50 -10.56 14.76 -0.86
CA LYS A 50 -9.47 14.43 0.07
C LYS A 50 -8.85 13.08 -0.26
N PRO A 51 -7.54 12.90 0.03
CA PRO A 51 -6.91 11.60 -0.14
C PRO A 51 -7.55 10.53 0.73
N THR A 52 -7.62 9.33 0.20
CA THR A 52 -8.14 8.16 0.90
C THR A 52 -6.97 7.26 1.30
N THR A 53 -6.91 6.91 2.58
CA THR A 53 -5.92 5.94 3.06
C THR A 53 -6.34 4.54 2.63
N ILE A 54 -5.41 3.78 2.05
CA ILE A 54 -5.71 2.44 1.56
C ILE A 54 -4.82 1.40 2.21
N TYR A 55 -5.38 0.20 2.36
CA TYR A 55 -4.71 -0.95 2.94
C TYR A 55 -4.92 -2.16 2.07
N GLU A 56 -3.92 -3.03 2.06
CA GLU A 56 -4.04 -4.34 1.44
C GLU A 56 -4.42 -5.36 2.52
N ILE A 57 -5.42 -6.21 2.22
CA ILE A 57 -5.72 -7.35 3.08
C ILE A 57 -4.94 -8.53 2.48
N VAL A 58 -3.91 -8.95 3.21
CA VAL A 58 -2.94 -9.93 2.71
C VAL A 58 -3.49 -11.35 2.73
N ASP A 59 -4.56 -11.58 3.49
CA ASP A 59 -5.15 -12.91 3.65
C ASP A 59 -5.74 -13.51 2.39
N GLY A 60 -5.92 -12.69 1.34
CA GLY A 60 -6.37 -13.20 0.03
C GLY A 60 -5.26 -13.83 -0.79
N GLU A 61 -4.01 -13.71 -0.37
CA GLU A 61 -2.87 -14.22 -1.12
C GLU A 61 -2.56 -15.69 -0.78
N GLU A 62 -1.81 -16.33 -1.68
CA GLU A 62 -1.26 -17.66 -1.40
C GLU A 62 -0.32 -17.58 -0.20
N PHE A 63 -0.16 -18.69 0.52
CA PHE A 63 0.60 -18.72 1.76
C PHE A 63 2.02 -18.18 1.62
N SER A 64 2.74 -18.60 0.58
CA SER A 64 4.13 -18.16 0.38
C SER A 64 4.22 -16.64 0.14
N ILE A 65 3.31 -16.10 -0.65
CA ILE A 65 3.26 -14.67 -0.93
C ILE A 65 2.83 -13.90 0.31
N LYS A 66 1.84 -14.43 1.03
CA LYS A 66 1.35 -13.83 2.27
C LYS A 66 2.46 -13.69 3.30
N GLU A 67 3.29 -14.72 3.49
CA GLU A 67 4.41 -14.65 4.43
C GLU A 67 5.39 -13.55 4.09
N ILE A 68 5.72 -13.41 2.81
CA ILE A 68 6.63 -12.36 2.35
C ILE A 68 6.06 -10.97 2.65
N LYS A 69 4.78 -10.77 2.36
CA LYS A 69 4.12 -9.48 2.60
C LYS A 69 4.02 -9.15 4.09
N ILE A 70 3.78 -10.16 4.92
CA ILE A 70 3.74 -9.97 6.36
C ILE A 70 5.13 -9.56 6.88
N LYS A 71 6.18 -10.17 6.36
CA LYS A 71 7.54 -9.83 6.77
C LYS A 71 7.91 -8.39 6.41
N ASN A 72 7.49 -7.93 5.23
CA ASN A 72 7.89 -6.59 4.78
C ASN A 72 6.91 -5.47 5.16
N ARG A 73 5.76 -5.80 5.74
CA ARG A 73 4.71 -4.80 5.95
C ARG A 73 5.11 -3.62 6.84
N LEU A 74 5.81 -3.89 7.92
CA LEU A 74 6.21 -2.83 8.84
C LEU A 74 7.27 -1.92 8.22
N GLN A 75 8.20 -2.51 7.48
CA GLN A 75 9.24 -1.74 6.80
C GLN A 75 8.64 -0.86 5.70
N LEU A 76 7.69 -1.41 4.94
CA LEU A 76 7.00 -0.63 3.90
C LEU A 76 6.18 0.50 4.52
N GLU A 77 5.46 0.23 5.60
CA GLU A 77 4.69 1.26 6.29
C GLU A 77 5.60 2.38 6.77
N GLU A 78 6.75 2.04 7.36
CA GLU A 78 7.72 3.03 7.81
C GLU A 78 8.20 3.90 6.64
N ALA A 79 8.54 3.28 5.51
CA ALA A 79 8.99 4.01 4.33
C ALA A 79 7.91 4.98 3.82
N ILE A 80 6.67 4.53 3.75
CA ILE A 80 5.57 5.36 3.28
C ILE A 80 5.33 6.53 4.24
N LYS A 81 5.35 6.28 5.53
CA LYS A 81 5.14 7.33 6.53
C LYS A 81 6.26 8.36 6.54
N LEU A 82 7.50 7.92 6.35
CA LEU A 82 8.63 8.85 6.21
C LEU A 82 8.44 9.74 4.99
N PHE A 83 8.01 9.16 3.88
CA PHE A 83 7.71 9.94 2.68
C PHE A 83 6.63 10.98 2.94
N GLU A 84 5.57 10.59 3.65
CA GLU A 84 4.46 11.49 3.98
C GLU A 84 4.89 12.64 4.88
N LYS A 85 5.90 12.41 5.72
CA LYS A 85 6.48 13.43 6.60
C LYS A 85 7.54 14.27 5.89
N ASN A 86 7.70 14.08 4.60
CA ASN A 86 8.69 14.79 3.78
C ASN A 86 10.14 14.41 4.12
N GLN A 87 10.35 13.27 4.74
CA GLN A 87 11.68 12.71 5.01
C GLN A 87 12.06 11.78 3.85
N ILE A 88 12.27 12.38 2.69
CA ILE A 88 12.37 11.67 1.42
C ILE A 88 13.61 10.77 1.35
N GLN A 89 14.77 11.27 1.79
CA GLN A 89 16.02 10.50 1.70
C GLN A 89 15.97 9.24 2.55
N GLU A 90 15.41 9.34 3.74
CA GLU A 90 15.26 8.20 4.63
C GLU A 90 14.29 7.18 4.05
N SER A 91 13.19 7.67 3.45
CA SER A 91 12.22 6.82 2.79
C SER A 91 12.85 6.05 1.63
N ILE A 92 13.65 6.75 0.81
CA ILE A 92 14.33 6.15 -0.34
C ILE A 92 15.25 5.01 0.08
N LYS A 93 15.98 5.19 1.17
CA LYS A 93 16.89 4.15 1.67
C LYS A 93 16.13 2.86 1.99
N ILE A 94 15.00 2.99 2.66
CA ILE A 94 14.17 1.83 3.02
C ILE A 94 13.56 1.21 1.76
N LEU A 95 13.06 2.03 0.85
CA LEU A 95 12.46 1.55 -0.39
C LEU A 95 13.46 0.83 -1.29
N ASP A 96 14.70 1.31 -1.35
CA ASP A 96 15.75 0.64 -2.12
C ASP A 96 16.02 -0.76 -1.56
N GLU A 97 16.10 -0.87 -0.26
CA GLU A 97 16.31 -2.15 0.40
C GLU A 97 15.13 -3.09 0.17
N LEU A 98 13.90 -2.56 0.27
CA LEU A 98 12.70 -3.35 -0.01
C LEU A 98 12.69 -3.86 -1.45
N TYR A 99 13.05 -3.00 -2.40
CA TYR A 99 13.09 -3.38 -3.80
C TYR A 99 14.12 -4.49 -4.06
N LYS A 100 15.27 -4.40 -3.41
CA LYS A 100 16.31 -5.43 -3.56
C LYS A 100 15.86 -6.78 -3.03
N ASN A 101 15.16 -6.77 -1.90
CA ASN A 101 14.73 -8.01 -1.24
C ASN A 101 13.42 -8.56 -1.82
N TYR A 102 12.57 -7.70 -2.36
CA TYR A 102 11.25 -8.08 -2.86
C TYR A 102 10.99 -7.45 -4.25
N PRO A 103 11.80 -7.81 -5.26
CA PRO A 103 11.70 -7.16 -6.58
C PRO A 103 10.41 -7.41 -7.32
N HIS A 104 9.65 -8.43 -6.94
CA HIS A 104 8.38 -8.77 -7.60
C HIS A 104 7.15 -8.19 -6.91
N ASP A 105 7.33 -7.46 -5.83
CA ASP A 105 6.21 -6.86 -5.11
C ASP A 105 5.75 -5.60 -5.85
N LYS A 106 4.62 -5.71 -6.53
CA LYS A 106 4.10 -4.63 -7.37
C LYS A 106 3.72 -3.39 -6.57
N ALA A 107 3.27 -3.55 -5.32
CA ALA A 107 2.91 -2.41 -4.50
C ALA A 107 4.14 -1.55 -4.19
N ILE A 108 5.27 -2.20 -3.89
CA ILE A 108 6.54 -1.50 -3.67
C ILE A 108 6.99 -0.80 -4.95
N GLN A 109 6.96 -1.52 -6.08
CA GLN A 109 7.34 -0.96 -7.38
C GLN A 109 6.49 0.25 -7.73
N LEU A 110 5.19 0.15 -7.54
CA LEU A 110 4.27 1.23 -7.88
C LEU A 110 4.50 2.46 -7.00
N PHE A 111 4.74 2.27 -5.71
CA PHE A 111 5.01 3.38 -4.81
C PHE A 111 6.28 4.13 -5.24
N ILE A 112 7.33 3.40 -5.56
CA ILE A 112 8.58 3.99 -6.03
C ILE A 112 8.35 4.75 -7.32
N GLN A 113 7.66 4.14 -8.28
CA GLN A 113 7.42 4.75 -9.58
C GLN A 113 6.60 6.03 -9.48
N LYS A 114 5.54 6.01 -8.69
CA LYS A 114 4.64 7.17 -8.57
C LYS A 114 5.24 8.32 -7.77
N ASN A 115 6.01 8.01 -6.74
CA ASN A 115 6.40 9.01 -5.76
C ASN A 115 7.88 9.39 -5.83
N ILE A 116 8.74 8.45 -6.20
CA ILE A 116 10.18 8.69 -6.23
C ILE A 116 10.66 9.04 -7.65
N VAL A 117 10.35 8.18 -8.61
CA VAL A 117 10.80 8.39 -9.99
C VAL A 117 10.18 9.66 -10.58
N LYS A 118 8.90 9.91 -10.33
CA LYS A 118 8.24 11.12 -10.82
C LYS A 118 8.84 12.41 -10.24
N ARG A 119 9.31 12.36 -8.99
CA ARG A 119 9.91 13.54 -8.35
C ARG A 119 11.29 13.87 -8.94
N THR A 120 11.99 12.88 -9.46
CA THR A 120 13.35 13.05 -9.98
C THR A 120 13.39 13.32 -11.48
N SER A 121 12.27 13.17 -12.15
CA SER A 121 12.20 13.39 -13.61
C SER A 121 11.79 14.80 -14.01
#